data_2ba25eb4ca7b904974e23c3f824c0283
#
_entry.id   2ba25eb4ca7b904974e23c3f824c0283
#
_cell.length_a   1.000
_cell.length_b   1.000
_cell.length_c   1.000
_cell.angle_alpha   90.00
_cell.angle_beta   90.00
_cell.angle_gamma   90.00
#
_symmetry.space_group_name_H-M   'P 1'
#
loop_
_entity.id
_entity.type
_entity.pdbx_description
1 polymer ?
#
loop_
_entity_poly.entity_id
_entity_poly.type
_entity_poly.pdbx_seq_one_letter_code
_entity_poly.pdbx_strand_id
1 'polypeptide(L)'
;YETGVQPDMVTFASNDSKILTADEGEPRDGYGDGIIDPKGTVTIINLADQTVSQVDFTSYDNSDSREQLVESGVILKKNTNPSVDFEPEYIAVGDKTAYVTLQEANAIAVIDLNQQSLTGVYSAGYEDYSTCAVDIDKKDEAYKPAVYETLRGIRMPDGIATYHINGVDYIVTANEGDSREWGEYLNEDERNFGKGETSPTGKITAENSGLTGKVVFFDSSDY
;
A
#
# COMPACT_ATOMS: atom_id res chain seq x y z
N TYR A 1 14.83 -22.17 -5.10
CA TYR A 1 14.18 -21.92 -3.80
C TYR A 1 12.69 -21.71 -4.03
N GLU A 2 11.89 -22.15 -3.10
CA GLU A 2 10.45 -21.92 -3.10
C GLU A 2 10.15 -20.59 -2.38
N THR A 3 9.32 -19.75 -2.98
CA THR A 3 8.88 -18.43 -2.46
C THR A 3 7.42 -18.51 -2.05
N GLY A 4 6.86 -17.40 -1.58
CA GLY A 4 5.41 -17.21 -1.49
C GLY A 4 4.74 -17.15 -2.87
N VAL A 5 3.46 -16.82 -2.87
CA VAL A 5 2.65 -16.75 -4.10
C VAL A 5 2.93 -15.43 -4.82
N GLN A 6 3.14 -15.48 -6.13
CA GLN A 6 3.34 -14.32 -6.99
C GLN A 6 4.48 -13.41 -6.48
N PRO A 7 5.76 -13.88 -6.55
CA PRO A 7 6.88 -13.02 -6.20
C PRO A 7 7.00 -11.90 -7.24
N ASP A 8 6.80 -10.66 -6.82
CA ASP A 8 6.86 -9.48 -7.67
C ASP A 8 8.27 -8.90 -7.73
N MET A 9 8.93 -8.74 -6.58
CA MET A 9 10.25 -8.12 -6.50
C MET A 9 11.26 -9.02 -5.79
N VAL A 10 12.53 -8.93 -6.19
CA VAL A 10 13.65 -9.63 -5.54
C VAL A 10 14.81 -8.67 -5.29
N THR A 11 15.43 -8.78 -4.11
CA THR A 11 16.60 -7.96 -3.75
C THR A 11 17.59 -8.72 -2.88
N PHE A 12 18.85 -8.26 -2.85
CA PHE A 12 19.86 -8.72 -1.91
C PHE A 12 19.82 -7.91 -0.61
N ALA A 13 20.15 -8.58 0.49
CA ALA A 13 20.23 -7.98 1.81
C ALA A 13 21.44 -8.48 2.61
N SER A 14 21.79 -7.75 3.67
CA SER A 14 22.82 -8.14 4.64
C SER A 14 24.18 -8.44 3.98
N ASN A 15 24.67 -7.50 3.19
CA ASN A 15 25.91 -7.64 2.40
C ASN A 15 25.90 -8.88 1.50
N ASP A 16 24.84 -9.05 0.74
CA ASP A 16 24.63 -10.14 -0.22
C ASP A 16 24.59 -11.55 0.41
N SER A 17 24.38 -11.66 1.72
CA SER A 17 24.23 -12.94 2.40
C SER A 17 22.81 -13.49 2.41
N LYS A 18 21.83 -12.66 2.05
CA LYS A 18 20.41 -13.00 1.97
C LYS A 18 19.81 -12.53 0.64
N ILE A 19 18.80 -13.24 0.18
CA ILE A 19 17.90 -12.82 -0.87
C ILE A 19 16.51 -12.68 -0.27
N LEU A 20 15.82 -11.59 -0.58
CA LEU A 20 14.44 -11.36 -0.21
C LEU A 20 13.57 -11.28 -1.44
N THR A 21 12.35 -11.86 -1.38
CA THR A 21 11.28 -11.62 -2.36
C THR A 21 10.06 -11.02 -1.67
N ALA A 22 9.45 -10.04 -2.32
CA ALA A 22 8.11 -9.60 -2.01
C ALA A 22 7.16 -10.53 -2.76
N ASP A 23 6.33 -11.24 -2.03
CA ASP A 23 5.41 -12.22 -2.57
C ASP A 23 4.00 -11.63 -2.42
N GLU A 24 3.52 -11.02 -3.48
CA GLU A 24 2.34 -10.17 -3.52
C GLU A 24 1.06 -10.93 -3.11
N GLY A 25 0.86 -12.11 -3.71
CA GLY A 25 -0.32 -12.93 -3.38
C GLY A 25 -1.62 -12.38 -3.96
N GLU A 26 -1.57 -11.51 -4.97
CA GLU A 26 -2.76 -10.97 -5.61
C GLU A 26 -3.65 -12.07 -6.21
N PRO A 27 -4.99 -12.00 -6.04
CA PRO A 27 -5.90 -12.98 -6.63
C PRO A 27 -6.05 -12.78 -8.15
N ARG A 28 -5.84 -13.83 -8.93
CA ARG A 28 -5.89 -13.75 -10.41
C ARG A 28 -7.28 -13.52 -11.00
N ASP A 29 -8.31 -13.91 -10.28
CA ASP A 29 -9.70 -13.93 -10.77
C ASP A 29 -10.59 -12.95 -9.97
N GLY A 30 -10.00 -12.00 -9.27
CA GLY A 30 -10.70 -11.04 -8.41
C GLY A 30 -11.06 -11.61 -7.04
N TYR A 31 -11.99 -10.93 -6.36
CA TYR A 31 -12.46 -11.29 -5.02
C TYR A 31 -13.86 -11.89 -5.10
N GLY A 32 -14.24 -12.66 -4.11
CA GLY A 32 -15.59 -13.19 -3.98
C GLY A 32 -15.67 -14.68 -3.58
N ASP A 33 -16.88 -15.20 -3.54
CA ASP A 33 -17.13 -16.57 -3.11
C ASP A 33 -16.46 -17.60 -4.03
N GLY A 34 -15.61 -18.45 -3.44
CA GLY A 34 -14.93 -19.53 -4.16
C GLY A 34 -13.66 -19.11 -4.92
N ILE A 35 -13.30 -17.83 -4.88
CA ILE A 35 -12.02 -17.34 -5.40
C ILE A 35 -10.91 -17.58 -4.35
N ILE A 36 -9.74 -17.95 -4.84
CA ILE A 36 -8.55 -18.10 -3.99
C ILE A 36 -7.88 -16.73 -3.92
N ASP A 37 -7.84 -16.20 -2.72
CA ASP A 37 -7.11 -14.97 -2.38
C ASP A 37 -5.93 -15.39 -1.48
N PRO A 38 -4.69 -15.48 -2.01
CA PRO A 38 -3.55 -15.98 -1.27
C PRO A 38 -3.10 -14.97 -0.21
N LYS A 39 -2.24 -15.42 0.71
CA LYS A 39 -1.57 -14.52 1.64
C LYS A 39 -0.37 -13.87 0.98
N GLY A 40 -0.21 -12.57 1.19
CA GLY A 40 1.04 -11.90 0.93
C GLY A 40 2.11 -12.29 1.95
N THR A 41 3.35 -12.44 1.50
CA THR A 41 4.49 -12.81 2.35
C THR A 41 5.77 -12.11 1.90
N VAL A 42 6.79 -12.15 2.76
CA VAL A 42 8.17 -11.83 2.37
C VAL A 42 9.01 -13.06 2.60
N THR A 43 9.54 -13.63 1.53
CA THR A 43 10.45 -14.77 1.63
C THR A 43 11.88 -14.30 1.86
N ILE A 44 12.59 -14.92 2.80
CA ILE A 44 13.99 -14.64 3.13
C ILE A 44 14.79 -15.92 2.93
N ILE A 45 15.76 -15.87 2.02
CA ILE A 45 16.68 -16.98 1.69
C ILE A 45 18.06 -16.64 2.24
N ASN A 46 18.58 -17.44 3.16
CA ASN A 46 19.95 -17.32 3.65
C ASN A 46 20.89 -18.11 2.72
N LEU A 47 21.84 -17.43 2.13
CA LEU A 47 22.75 -18.05 1.16
C LEU A 47 23.81 -18.95 1.80
N ALA A 48 24.15 -18.73 3.06
CA ALA A 48 25.19 -19.48 3.77
C ALA A 48 24.78 -20.93 4.06
N ASP A 49 23.54 -21.14 4.48
CA ASP A 49 23.02 -22.45 4.89
C ASP A 49 21.83 -22.91 4.01
N GLN A 50 21.44 -22.09 3.03
CA GLN A 50 20.35 -22.34 2.10
C GLN A 50 18.97 -22.49 2.78
N THR A 51 18.81 -21.96 3.97
CA THR A 51 17.51 -21.94 4.66
C THR A 51 16.58 -20.90 4.05
N VAL A 52 15.28 -21.24 4.02
CA VAL A 52 14.22 -20.37 3.54
C VAL A 52 13.24 -20.15 4.69
N SER A 53 12.88 -18.90 4.93
CA SER A 53 11.84 -18.52 5.89
C SER A 53 10.87 -17.55 5.21
N GLN A 54 9.63 -17.52 5.70
CA GLN A 54 8.62 -16.58 5.26
C GLN A 54 8.15 -15.73 6.44
N VAL A 55 8.05 -14.43 6.22
CA VAL A 55 7.43 -13.48 7.13
C VAL A 55 6.03 -13.22 6.61
N ASP A 56 5.02 -13.48 7.42
CA ASP A 56 3.62 -13.24 7.11
C ASP A 56 3.00 -12.17 8.03
N PHE A 57 1.74 -11.86 7.82
CA PHE A 57 1.02 -10.81 8.53
C PHE A 57 -0.09 -11.35 9.46
N THR A 58 -0.11 -12.64 9.75
CA THR A 58 -1.17 -13.29 10.55
C THR A 58 -1.29 -12.74 11.98
N SER A 59 -0.25 -12.09 12.50
CA SER A 59 -0.31 -11.40 13.79
C SER A 59 -1.32 -10.25 13.83
N TYR A 60 -1.75 -9.76 12.68
CA TYR A 60 -2.74 -8.68 12.54
C TYR A 60 -4.17 -9.15 12.28
N ASP A 61 -4.42 -10.47 12.16
CA ASP A 61 -5.74 -11.02 11.83
C ASP A 61 -6.77 -10.94 12.97
N ASN A 62 -6.37 -10.45 14.13
CA ASN A 62 -7.29 -10.21 15.24
C ASN A 62 -7.96 -8.82 15.16
N SER A 63 -9.15 -8.68 15.74
CA SER A 63 -9.95 -7.45 15.69
C SER A 63 -9.21 -6.21 16.20
N ASP A 64 -8.51 -6.34 17.33
CA ASP A 64 -7.85 -5.20 17.97
C ASP A 64 -6.71 -4.66 17.13
N SER A 65 -5.90 -5.55 16.53
CA SER A 65 -4.81 -5.16 15.62
C SER A 65 -5.36 -4.57 14.32
N ARG A 66 -6.45 -5.14 13.78
CA ARG A 66 -7.12 -4.61 12.59
C ARG A 66 -7.63 -3.17 12.84
N GLU A 67 -8.32 -2.93 13.95
CA GLU A 67 -8.82 -1.61 14.32
C GLU A 67 -7.67 -0.58 14.45
N GLN A 68 -6.58 -0.95 15.11
CA GLN A 68 -5.39 -0.09 15.24
C GLN A 68 -4.75 0.25 13.88
N LEU A 69 -4.70 -0.70 12.95
CA LEU A 69 -4.21 -0.44 11.59
C LEU A 69 -5.09 0.61 10.90
N VAL A 70 -6.40 0.42 10.90
CA VAL A 70 -7.36 1.35 10.28
C VAL A 70 -7.30 2.74 10.93
N GLU A 71 -7.26 2.82 12.26
CA GLU A 71 -7.13 4.09 12.99
C GLU A 71 -5.82 4.83 12.64
N SER A 72 -4.76 4.09 12.32
CA SER A 72 -3.48 4.67 11.90
C SER A 72 -3.49 5.20 10.46
N GLY A 73 -4.50 4.85 9.66
CA GLY A 73 -4.63 5.22 8.25
C GLY A 73 -4.13 4.14 7.27
N VAL A 74 -3.98 2.90 7.72
CA VAL A 74 -3.82 1.75 6.84
C VAL A 74 -5.16 1.40 6.23
N ILE A 75 -5.18 1.10 4.94
CA ILE A 75 -6.38 0.76 4.19
C ILE A 75 -6.50 -0.75 4.09
N LEU A 76 -7.65 -1.29 4.48
CA LEU A 76 -7.89 -2.72 4.46
C LEU A 76 -9.18 -3.05 3.68
N LYS A 77 -9.17 -4.16 2.97
CA LYS A 77 -10.37 -4.71 2.34
C LYS A 77 -11.42 -5.03 3.41
N LYS A 78 -12.65 -4.72 3.11
CA LYS A 78 -13.80 -5.06 3.94
C LYS A 78 -13.88 -6.58 4.15
N ASN A 79 -14.12 -6.99 5.39
CA ASN A 79 -14.32 -8.41 5.77
C ASN A 79 -13.15 -9.35 5.39
N THR A 80 -11.95 -8.84 5.21
CA THR A 80 -10.76 -9.62 4.88
C THR A 80 -9.73 -9.53 6.01
N ASN A 81 -9.02 -10.61 6.28
CA ASN A 81 -7.92 -10.61 7.23
C ASN A 81 -6.72 -9.85 6.66
N PRO A 82 -6.03 -9.02 7.45
CA PRO A 82 -4.82 -8.32 7.01
C PRO A 82 -3.77 -9.22 6.36
N SER A 83 -3.61 -10.46 6.82
CA SER A 83 -2.65 -11.40 6.22
C SER A 83 -2.98 -11.84 4.79
N VAL A 84 -4.22 -11.66 4.37
CA VAL A 84 -4.69 -11.97 3.00
C VAL A 84 -4.79 -10.69 2.17
N ASP A 85 -5.04 -9.56 2.84
CA ASP A 85 -5.23 -8.27 2.18
C ASP A 85 -3.93 -7.55 1.86
N PHE A 86 -2.86 -7.81 2.61
CA PHE A 86 -1.57 -7.18 2.36
C PHE A 86 -0.87 -7.84 1.19
N GLU A 87 -0.55 -7.03 0.20
CA GLU A 87 0.13 -7.38 -1.03
C GLU A 87 1.52 -6.71 -1.03
N PRO A 88 2.59 -7.46 -0.65
CA PRO A 88 3.97 -6.94 -0.66
C PRO A 88 4.49 -6.75 -2.08
N GLU A 89 5.00 -5.54 -2.42
CA GLU A 89 5.47 -5.24 -3.77
C GLU A 89 6.98 -4.94 -3.82
N TYR A 90 7.43 -3.83 -3.25
CA TYR A 90 8.83 -3.45 -3.29
C TYR A 90 9.52 -3.54 -1.95
N ILE A 91 10.83 -3.85 -1.98
CA ILE A 91 11.67 -3.97 -0.79
C ILE A 91 12.87 -3.04 -0.90
N ALA A 92 13.04 -2.18 0.11
CA ALA A 92 14.29 -1.47 0.34
C ALA A 92 14.97 -1.99 1.60
N VAL A 93 16.29 -2.09 1.56
CA VAL A 93 17.07 -2.69 2.65
C VAL A 93 17.96 -1.65 3.30
N GLY A 94 17.84 -1.51 4.62
CA GLY A 94 18.77 -0.80 5.49
C GLY A 94 19.86 -1.73 6.04
N ASP A 95 20.52 -1.34 7.11
CA ASP A 95 21.60 -2.15 7.71
C ASP A 95 21.10 -3.50 8.26
N LYS A 96 20.00 -3.48 9.01
CA LYS A 96 19.42 -4.67 9.67
C LYS A 96 17.93 -4.83 9.45
N THR A 97 17.37 -3.99 8.63
CA THR A 97 15.93 -3.84 8.47
C THR A 97 15.58 -3.87 7.00
N ALA A 98 14.52 -4.57 6.64
CA ALA A 98 13.87 -4.42 5.34
C ALA A 98 12.57 -3.62 5.53
N TYR A 99 12.32 -2.74 4.58
CA TYR A 99 11.11 -1.93 4.46
C TYR A 99 10.38 -2.39 3.20
N VAL A 100 9.13 -2.78 3.34
CA VAL A 100 8.35 -3.39 2.26
C VAL A 100 7.09 -2.56 2.03
N THR A 101 6.88 -2.12 0.81
CA THR A 101 5.65 -1.42 0.46
C THR A 101 4.49 -2.41 0.37
N LEU A 102 3.35 -1.97 0.92
CA LEU A 102 2.04 -2.58 0.82
C LEU A 102 1.16 -1.52 0.19
N GLN A 103 1.24 -1.41 -1.14
CA GLN A 103 0.77 -0.23 -1.90
C GLN A 103 -0.71 0.03 -1.64
N GLU A 104 -1.58 -0.92 -1.94
CA GLU A 104 -3.03 -0.78 -1.83
C GLU A 104 -3.50 -0.66 -0.38
N ALA A 105 -2.69 -1.12 0.56
CA ALA A 105 -2.93 -0.91 1.98
C ALA A 105 -2.45 0.45 2.48
N ASN A 106 -1.84 1.29 1.63
CA ASN A 106 -1.24 2.56 2.01
C ASN A 106 -0.28 2.42 3.20
N ALA A 107 0.58 1.39 3.18
CA ALA A 107 1.38 1.04 4.33
C ALA A 107 2.80 0.59 3.96
N ILE A 108 3.65 0.53 4.99
CA ILE A 108 5.01 0.00 4.92
C ILE A 108 5.18 -1.02 6.04
N ALA A 109 5.54 -2.24 5.68
CA ALA A 109 5.95 -3.27 6.62
C ALA A 109 7.44 -3.13 6.95
N VAL A 110 7.78 -3.36 8.21
CA VAL A 110 9.15 -3.29 8.73
C VAL A 110 9.55 -4.66 9.26
N ILE A 111 10.65 -5.21 8.74
CA ILE A 111 11.13 -6.56 9.03
C ILE A 111 12.55 -6.49 9.61
N ASP A 112 12.76 -7.12 10.76
CA ASP A 112 14.09 -7.35 11.33
C ASP A 112 14.77 -8.51 10.58
N LEU A 113 15.86 -8.22 9.87
CA LEU A 113 16.60 -9.20 9.07
C LEU A 113 17.41 -10.21 9.89
N ASN A 114 17.73 -9.88 11.15
CA ASN A 114 18.43 -10.81 12.04
C ASN A 114 17.46 -11.82 12.65
N GLN A 115 16.30 -11.34 13.12
CA GLN A 115 15.25 -12.16 13.69
C GLN A 115 14.36 -12.82 12.62
N GLN A 116 14.42 -12.31 11.38
CA GLN A 116 13.57 -12.73 10.26
C GLN A 116 12.09 -12.69 10.64
N SER A 117 11.70 -11.55 11.21
CA SER A 117 10.34 -11.37 11.75
C SER A 117 9.81 -9.96 11.49
N LEU A 118 8.49 -9.88 11.36
CA LEU A 118 7.77 -8.63 11.24
C LEU A 118 7.89 -7.82 12.54
N THR A 119 8.35 -6.57 12.43
CA THR A 119 8.44 -5.63 13.55
C THR A 119 7.17 -4.79 13.66
N GLY A 120 6.58 -4.41 12.53
CA GLY A 120 5.35 -3.63 12.49
C GLY A 120 4.91 -3.29 11.08
N VAL A 121 3.66 -2.79 10.98
CA VAL A 121 3.09 -2.20 9.77
C VAL A 121 2.68 -0.77 10.10
N TYR A 122 3.08 0.17 9.26
CA TYR A 122 2.91 1.60 9.49
C TYR A 122 2.25 2.26 8.28
N SER A 123 1.24 3.09 8.53
CA SER A 123 0.58 3.86 7.46
C SER A 123 1.57 4.77 6.74
N ALA A 124 1.47 4.86 5.43
CA ALA A 124 2.18 5.85 4.63
C ALA A 124 1.60 7.28 4.78
N GLY A 125 0.42 7.39 5.41
CA GLY A 125 -0.26 8.66 5.67
C GLY A 125 -0.96 9.23 4.42
N TYR A 126 -1.30 10.51 4.51
CA TYR A 126 -2.06 11.23 3.48
C TYR A 126 -1.32 12.49 3.05
N GLU A 127 -1.53 12.88 1.81
CA GLU A 127 -1.15 14.21 1.33
C GLU A 127 -2.30 15.19 1.57
N ASP A 128 -1.99 16.34 2.17
CA ASP A 128 -2.98 17.38 2.46
C ASP A 128 -2.99 18.44 1.34
N TYR A 129 -3.93 18.31 0.41
CA TYR A 129 -4.06 19.24 -0.69
C TYR A 129 -4.65 20.61 -0.31
N SER A 130 -4.99 20.83 0.96
CA SER A 130 -5.31 22.16 1.45
C SER A 130 -4.09 23.05 1.66
N THR A 131 -2.91 22.44 1.79
CA THR A 131 -1.63 23.12 2.05
C THR A 131 -0.62 23.01 0.90
N CYS A 132 -0.83 22.04 0.02
CA CYS A 132 0.04 21.78 -1.12
C CYS A 132 -0.77 21.90 -2.41
N ALA A 133 -0.34 22.81 -3.30
CA ALA A 133 -1.01 22.95 -4.60
C ALA A 133 -0.62 21.77 -5.51
N VAL A 134 -1.61 21.15 -6.11
CA VAL A 134 -1.46 20.02 -7.02
C VAL A 134 -2.34 20.22 -8.25
N ASP A 135 -1.87 19.74 -9.39
CA ASP A 135 -2.68 19.63 -10.61
C ASP A 135 -3.14 18.18 -10.75
N ILE A 136 -4.40 17.93 -10.40
CA ILE A 136 -5.02 16.60 -10.44
C ILE A 136 -5.91 16.39 -11.67
N ASP A 137 -6.03 17.41 -12.52
CA ASP A 137 -6.80 17.33 -13.76
C ASP A 137 -5.90 17.02 -14.95
N LYS A 138 -5.86 15.78 -15.36
CA LYS A 138 -5.07 15.33 -16.51
C LYS A 138 -5.76 15.53 -17.88
N LYS A 139 -6.91 16.19 -17.94
CA LYS A 139 -7.68 16.32 -19.18
C LYS A 139 -7.68 17.69 -19.82
N ASP A 140 -7.40 18.75 -19.06
CA ASP A 140 -7.43 20.12 -19.59
C ASP A 140 -6.16 20.49 -20.39
N GLU A 141 -5.16 19.58 -20.44
CA GLU A 141 -3.89 19.73 -21.15
C GLU A 141 -3.10 20.99 -20.74
N ALA A 142 -3.34 21.52 -19.53
CA ALA A 142 -2.71 22.71 -19.01
C ALA A 142 -2.29 22.49 -17.54
N TYR A 143 -1.03 22.84 -17.20
CA TYR A 143 -0.57 22.78 -15.82
C TYR A 143 -1.15 23.92 -15.00
N LYS A 144 -2.13 23.60 -14.14
CA LYS A 144 -2.88 24.56 -13.31
C LYS A 144 -2.98 24.06 -11.84
N PRO A 145 -1.89 24.04 -11.10
CA PRO A 145 -1.93 23.60 -9.71
C PRO A 145 -2.88 24.46 -8.86
N ALA A 146 -3.71 23.79 -8.08
CA ALA A 146 -4.66 24.41 -7.16
C ALA A 146 -4.60 23.74 -5.78
N VAL A 147 -5.13 24.42 -4.77
CA VAL A 147 -5.36 23.86 -3.43
C VAL A 147 -6.81 23.40 -3.30
N TYR A 148 -7.00 22.29 -2.59
CA TYR A 148 -8.31 21.66 -2.40
C TYR A 148 -8.56 21.47 -0.91
N GLU A 149 -9.31 22.38 -0.27
CA GLU A 149 -9.46 22.46 1.19
C GLU A 149 -9.96 21.18 1.87
N THR A 150 -10.76 20.40 1.17
CA THR A 150 -11.41 19.19 1.72
C THR A 150 -10.90 17.89 1.15
N LEU A 151 -9.87 17.94 0.30
CA LEU A 151 -9.31 16.75 -0.37
C LEU A 151 -8.03 16.30 0.30
N ARG A 152 -7.92 14.99 0.48
CA ARG A 152 -6.70 14.30 0.92
C ARG A 152 -6.36 13.25 -0.11
N GLY A 153 -5.09 13.18 -0.49
CA GLY A 153 -4.57 12.13 -1.36
C GLY A 153 -4.04 10.99 -0.53
N ILE A 154 -4.46 9.78 -0.83
CA ILE A 154 -3.87 8.57 -0.25
C ILE A 154 -2.57 8.33 -1.01
N ARG A 155 -1.47 8.09 -0.30
CA ARG A 155 -0.14 8.02 -0.92
C ARG A 155 0.06 6.75 -1.72
N MET A 156 -0.33 5.61 -1.19
CA MET A 156 -0.18 4.28 -1.83
C MET A 156 1.23 4.12 -2.41
N PRO A 157 2.22 3.87 -1.54
CA PRO A 157 3.63 3.84 -1.93
C PRO A 157 3.95 2.56 -2.72
N ASP A 158 4.50 2.74 -3.91
CA ASP A 158 5.03 1.69 -4.76
C ASP A 158 6.55 1.55 -4.58
N GLY A 159 7.35 2.02 -5.51
CA GLY A 159 8.81 1.96 -5.45
C GLY A 159 9.39 2.60 -4.19
N ILE A 160 10.31 1.93 -3.53
CA ILE A 160 10.93 2.35 -2.27
C ILE A 160 12.46 2.29 -2.36
N ALA A 161 13.12 3.24 -1.73
CA ALA A 161 14.57 3.25 -1.55
C ALA A 161 14.95 3.67 -0.12
N THR A 162 16.11 3.21 0.34
CA THR A 162 16.70 3.62 1.63
C THR A 162 17.92 4.48 1.43
N TYR A 163 18.17 5.41 2.36
CA TYR A 163 19.46 6.05 2.52
C TYR A 163 19.78 6.25 4.00
N HIS A 164 21.06 6.25 4.33
CA HIS A 164 21.53 6.30 5.71
C HIS A 164 22.26 7.61 6.00
N ILE A 165 21.82 8.37 7.00
CA ILE A 165 22.48 9.61 7.45
C ILE A 165 22.60 9.63 8.97
N ASN A 166 23.80 9.84 9.48
CA ASN A 166 24.08 10.02 10.91
C ASN A 166 23.53 8.91 11.80
N GLY A 167 23.57 7.65 11.36
CA GLY A 167 23.07 6.50 12.12
C GLY A 167 21.56 6.29 12.04
N VAL A 168 20.87 6.99 11.15
CA VAL A 168 19.42 6.87 10.93
C VAL A 168 19.15 6.44 9.50
N ASP A 169 18.34 5.42 9.34
CA ASP A 169 17.79 5.02 8.05
C ASP A 169 16.60 5.92 7.70
N TYR A 170 16.60 6.41 6.48
CA TYR A 170 15.48 7.12 5.87
C TYR A 170 14.96 6.31 4.70
N ILE A 171 13.67 6.32 4.51
CA ILE A 171 13.01 5.75 3.34
C ILE A 171 12.45 6.85 2.45
N VAL A 172 12.48 6.61 1.15
CA VAL A 172 11.84 7.46 0.13
C VAL A 172 10.98 6.55 -0.72
N THR A 173 9.73 6.95 -0.93
CA THR A 173 8.77 6.19 -1.74
C THR A 173 8.30 7.01 -2.94
N ALA A 174 8.03 6.33 -4.04
CA ALA A 174 7.24 6.85 -5.14
C ALA A 174 5.77 6.53 -4.82
N ASN A 175 4.96 7.56 -4.64
CA ASN A 175 3.56 7.38 -4.26
C ASN A 175 2.69 7.50 -5.51
N GLU A 176 1.99 6.45 -5.87
CA GLU A 176 1.18 6.40 -7.08
C GLU A 176 -0.27 6.77 -6.85
N GLY A 177 -0.78 6.55 -5.62
CA GLY A 177 -2.21 6.71 -5.33
C GLY A 177 -3.06 5.71 -6.09
N ASP A 178 -2.47 4.56 -6.45
CA ASP A 178 -3.19 3.51 -7.16
C ASP A 178 -4.01 2.66 -6.20
N SER A 179 -5.18 2.24 -6.66
CA SER A 179 -6.13 1.47 -5.89
C SER A 179 -6.13 0.01 -6.34
N ARG A 180 -6.66 -0.87 -5.49
CA ARG A 180 -6.78 -2.30 -5.81
C ARG A 180 -7.52 -2.54 -7.12
N GLU A 181 -7.10 -3.54 -7.86
CA GLU A 181 -7.93 -4.09 -8.91
C GLU A 181 -9.24 -4.68 -8.34
N TRP A 182 -10.25 -4.84 -9.17
CA TRP A 182 -11.55 -5.41 -8.78
C TRP A 182 -12.31 -4.59 -7.71
N GLY A 183 -12.22 -3.25 -7.78
CA GLY A 183 -12.77 -2.31 -6.81
C GLY A 183 -14.26 -2.50 -6.49
N GLU A 184 -15.06 -3.11 -7.38
CA GLU A 184 -16.47 -3.40 -7.17
C GLU A 184 -16.76 -4.37 -6.01
N TYR A 185 -15.77 -5.12 -5.56
CA TYR A 185 -15.85 -6.02 -4.39
C TYR A 185 -15.33 -5.38 -3.10
N LEU A 186 -14.89 -4.14 -3.19
CA LEU A 186 -14.21 -3.42 -2.13
C LEU A 186 -15.02 -2.21 -1.66
N ASN A 187 -14.49 -1.50 -0.70
CA ASN A 187 -15.02 -0.23 -0.20
C ASN A 187 -14.46 0.99 -0.97
N GLU A 188 -14.19 0.80 -2.25
CA GLU A 188 -13.74 1.83 -3.18
C GLU A 188 -14.87 2.25 -4.12
N ASP A 189 -14.98 3.54 -4.43
CA ASP A 189 -16.06 4.11 -5.22
C ASP A 189 -15.48 5.06 -6.29
N GLU A 190 -15.41 4.61 -7.54
CA GLU A 190 -15.00 5.44 -8.66
C GLU A 190 -16.12 6.42 -9.05
N ARG A 191 -15.80 7.71 -9.07
CA ARG A 191 -16.68 8.79 -9.52
C ARG A 191 -16.09 9.53 -10.71
N ASN A 192 -16.93 9.87 -11.68
CA ASN A 192 -16.53 10.60 -12.87
C ASN A 192 -17.11 12.02 -12.86
N PHE A 193 -16.33 12.97 -12.37
CA PHE A 193 -16.73 14.38 -12.29
C PHE A 193 -16.96 15.01 -13.68
N GLY A 194 -16.28 14.52 -14.71
CA GLY A 194 -16.53 14.94 -16.09
C GLY A 194 -17.90 14.53 -16.65
N LYS A 195 -18.60 13.61 -15.96
CA LYS A 195 -19.98 13.22 -16.26
C LYS A 195 -21.01 13.84 -15.31
N GLY A 196 -20.57 14.75 -14.43
CA GLY A 196 -21.45 15.40 -13.46
C GLY A 196 -21.69 14.58 -12.18
N GLU A 197 -20.92 13.53 -11.95
CA GLU A 197 -20.98 12.79 -10.69
C GLU A 197 -20.33 13.59 -9.56
N THR A 198 -20.63 13.21 -8.33
CA THR A 198 -20.10 13.83 -7.12
C THR A 198 -19.40 12.77 -6.24
N SER A 199 -18.66 13.22 -5.19
CA SER A 199 -18.18 12.28 -4.18
C SER A 199 -19.32 11.44 -3.61
N PRO A 200 -19.05 10.26 -3.00
CA PRO A 200 -20.09 9.41 -2.41
C PRO A 200 -21.00 10.13 -1.41
N THR A 201 -20.44 11.10 -0.68
CA THR A 201 -21.21 11.93 0.27
C THR A 201 -21.95 13.11 -0.37
N GLY A 202 -21.77 13.35 -1.67
CA GLY A 202 -22.29 14.52 -2.37
C GLY A 202 -21.65 15.87 -1.99
N LYS A 203 -20.64 15.86 -1.11
CA LYS A 203 -20.01 17.10 -0.60
C LYS A 203 -19.00 17.69 -1.58
N ILE A 204 -18.34 16.87 -2.37
CA ILE A 204 -17.38 17.29 -3.41
C ILE A 204 -18.07 17.18 -4.75
N THR A 205 -18.13 18.30 -5.48
CA THR A 205 -18.72 18.41 -6.83
C THR A 205 -17.68 19.00 -7.78
N ALA A 206 -17.86 18.85 -9.09
CA ALA A 206 -16.99 19.51 -10.07
C ALA A 206 -16.92 21.02 -9.86
N GLU A 207 -18.04 21.65 -9.49
CA GLU A 207 -18.14 23.10 -9.28
C GLU A 207 -17.30 23.59 -8.06
N ASN A 208 -17.36 22.85 -6.94
CA ASN A 208 -16.67 23.30 -5.70
C ASN A 208 -15.24 22.76 -5.55
N SER A 209 -14.85 21.78 -6.33
CA SER A 209 -13.52 21.19 -6.30
C SER A 209 -12.67 21.45 -7.54
N GLY A 210 -13.28 21.75 -8.67
CA GLY A 210 -12.60 21.84 -9.95
C GLY A 210 -12.22 20.48 -10.55
N LEU A 211 -12.65 19.36 -9.96
CA LEU A 211 -12.38 18.02 -10.47
C LEU A 211 -13.13 17.78 -11.78
N THR A 212 -12.47 17.22 -12.79
CA THR A 212 -13.05 16.97 -14.11
C THR A 212 -12.85 15.54 -14.60
N GLY A 213 -12.07 14.75 -13.91
CA GLY A 213 -11.72 13.38 -14.27
C GLY A 213 -12.45 12.30 -13.46
N LYS A 214 -11.93 11.11 -13.54
CA LYS A 214 -12.27 9.99 -12.66
C LYS A 214 -11.42 10.08 -11.39
N VAL A 215 -12.04 9.86 -10.25
CA VAL A 215 -11.40 9.82 -8.94
C VAL A 215 -11.97 8.62 -8.20
N VAL A 216 -11.11 7.82 -7.60
CA VAL A 216 -11.50 6.74 -6.70
C VAL A 216 -11.55 7.30 -5.28
N PHE A 217 -12.66 7.11 -4.59
CA PHE A 217 -12.86 7.44 -3.19
C PHE A 217 -12.86 6.16 -2.37
N PHE A 218 -12.21 6.23 -1.25
CA PHE A 218 -12.22 5.17 -0.27
C PHE A 218 -13.32 5.44 0.77
N ASP A 219 -14.21 4.48 0.98
CA ASP A 219 -15.25 4.60 2.01
C ASP A 219 -14.79 3.98 3.32
N SER A 220 -14.40 4.83 4.26
CA SER A 220 -13.97 4.42 5.59
C SER A 220 -15.13 4.08 6.54
N SER A 221 -16.40 4.25 6.13
CA SER A 221 -17.56 3.96 6.97
C SER A 221 -17.79 2.46 7.21
N ASP A 222 -17.08 1.65 6.47
CA ASP A 222 -17.21 0.19 6.50
C ASP A 222 -16.22 -0.53 7.47
N TYR A 223 -15.51 0.25 8.31
CA TYR A 223 -14.59 -0.27 9.33
C TYR A 223 -15.20 -0.25 10.71
#